data_618c5845024bbe060a704cb171aa1092
#
_entry.id   618c5845024bbe060a704cb171aa1092
#
_cell.length_a   1.000
_cell.length_b   1.000
_cell.length_c   1.000
_cell.angle_alpha   90.00
_cell.angle_beta   90.00
_cell.angle_gamma   90.00
#
_symmetry.space_group_name_H-M   'P 1'
#
loop_
_entity.id
_entity.type
_entity.pdbx_description
1 polymer ?
#
loop_
_entity_poly.entity_id
_entity_poly.type
_entity_poly.pdbx_seq_one_letter_code
_entity_poly.pdbx_strand_id
1 'polypeptide(L)'
;MTLLEETEKFVKSVTYSPIHYMGDGKITCKHAMESMMYGLHYNGAMTYWWGCAFKYLWRWPYKGVREDLEKAKACIDYLLEYLPRGEDS
;
A
#
# COMPACT_ATOMS: atom_id res chain seq x y z
N MET A 1 12.07 29.34 5.22
CA MET A 1 10.97 28.36 5.31
C MET A 1 10.18 28.57 6.59
N THR A 2 8.87 28.58 6.51
CA THR A 2 8.02 28.78 7.67
C THR A 2 7.89 27.48 8.45
N LEU A 3 7.48 27.61 9.70
CA LEU A 3 7.22 26.42 10.52
C LEU A 3 6.15 25.53 9.89
N LEU A 4 5.13 26.14 9.32
CA LEU A 4 4.07 25.39 8.66
C LEU A 4 4.62 24.59 7.48
N GLU A 5 5.45 25.20 6.66
CA GLU A 5 6.05 24.52 5.52
C GLU A 5 6.91 23.35 5.97
N GLU A 6 7.66 23.53 7.03
CA GLU A 6 8.50 22.47 7.57
C GLU A 6 7.64 21.32 8.10
N THR A 7 6.55 21.64 8.78
CA THR A 7 5.64 20.65 9.30
C THR A 7 4.99 19.87 8.17
N GLU A 8 4.53 20.55 7.13
CA GLU A 8 3.92 19.90 5.98
C GLU A 8 4.93 18.98 5.29
N LYS A 9 6.15 19.43 5.14
CA LYS A 9 7.19 18.64 4.52
C LYS A 9 7.48 17.37 5.32
N PHE A 10 7.54 17.51 6.65
CA PHE A 10 7.77 16.38 7.53
C PHE A 10 6.64 15.36 7.43
N VAL A 11 5.40 15.83 7.45
CA VAL A 11 4.24 14.96 7.35
C VAL A 11 4.26 14.18 6.04
N LYS A 12 4.53 14.85 4.94
CA LYS A 12 4.65 14.18 3.64
C LYS A 12 5.73 13.11 3.65
N SER A 13 6.88 13.46 4.21
CA SER A 13 8.01 12.54 4.23
C SER A 13 7.70 11.28 5.03
N VAL A 14 7.03 11.44 6.17
CA VAL A 14 6.75 10.34 7.07
C VAL A 14 5.50 9.58 6.67
N THR A 15 4.44 10.31 6.29
CA THR A 15 3.13 9.73 6.11
C THR A 15 2.85 9.34 4.65
N TYR A 16 3.28 10.15 3.71
CA TYR A 16 2.87 10.00 2.31
C TYR A 16 3.95 9.49 1.39
N SER A 17 5.22 9.48 1.80
CA SER A 17 6.35 9.05 0.99
C SER A 17 6.18 9.56 -0.44
N PRO A 18 6.32 10.83 -0.64
CA PRO A 18 5.70 11.57 -1.72
C PRO A 18 5.85 10.98 -3.12
N ILE A 19 7.09 10.87 -3.60
CA ILE A 19 7.24 10.58 -5.02
C ILE A 19 6.88 9.14 -5.38
N HIS A 20 7.14 8.20 -4.48
CA HIS A 20 6.89 6.78 -4.75
C HIS A 20 5.40 6.43 -4.76
N TYR A 21 4.59 7.26 -4.13
CA TYR A 21 3.18 6.94 -3.91
C TYR A 21 2.23 7.95 -4.54
N MET A 22 2.74 8.90 -5.33
CA MET A 22 1.90 9.94 -5.90
C MET A 22 1.17 9.54 -7.17
N GLY A 23 1.58 8.44 -7.79
CA GLY A 23 0.95 8.01 -9.04
C GLY A 23 1.11 9.07 -10.12
N ASP A 24 0.01 9.41 -10.77
CA ASP A 24 -0.01 10.44 -11.81
C ASP A 24 -0.20 11.85 -11.23
N GLY A 25 -0.16 11.96 -9.92
CA GLY A 25 -0.39 13.24 -9.24
C GLY A 25 -1.85 13.53 -8.96
N LYS A 26 -2.75 12.70 -9.47
CA LYS A 26 -4.20 12.89 -9.28
C LYS A 26 -4.74 11.92 -8.24
N ILE A 27 -4.31 10.67 -8.30
CA ILE A 27 -4.75 9.64 -7.37
C ILE A 27 -3.51 9.06 -6.71
N THR A 28 -3.37 9.29 -5.41
CA THR A 28 -2.24 8.76 -4.67
C THR A 28 -2.50 7.31 -4.26
N CYS A 29 -1.43 6.62 -3.91
CA CYS A 29 -1.55 5.25 -3.39
C CYS A 29 -2.52 5.20 -2.20
N LYS A 30 -2.42 6.17 -1.29
CA LYS A 30 -3.31 6.24 -0.13
C LYS A 30 -4.77 6.30 -0.54
N HIS A 31 -5.10 7.19 -1.44
CA HIS A 31 -6.49 7.35 -1.88
C HIS A 31 -6.98 6.12 -2.64
N ALA A 32 -6.14 5.55 -3.48
CA ALA A 32 -6.50 4.34 -4.21
C ALA A 32 -6.75 3.19 -3.24
N MET A 33 -5.91 3.06 -2.22
CA MET A 33 -6.07 2.02 -1.20
C MET A 33 -7.36 2.20 -0.43
N GLU A 34 -7.67 3.42 -0.04
CA GLU A 34 -8.90 3.72 0.68
C GLU A 34 -10.13 3.38 -0.16
N SER A 35 -10.07 3.70 -1.44
CA SER A 35 -11.15 3.39 -2.36
C SER A 35 -11.31 1.88 -2.54
N MET A 36 -10.18 1.18 -2.69
CA MET A 36 -10.17 -0.26 -2.84
C MET A 36 -10.80 -0.96 -1.65
N MET A 37 -10.55 -0.47 -0.46
CA MET A 37 -11.00 -1.10 0.78
C MET A 37 -12.36 -0.58 1.28
N TYR A 38 -12.94 0.38 0.58
CA TYR A 38 -14.17 1.03 1.02
C TYR A 38 -15.29 0.00 1.23
N GLY A 39 -15.87 0.06 2.41
CA GLY A 39 -16.99 -0.81 2.73
C GLY A 39 -16.64 -2.27 3.01
N LEU A 40 -15.36 -2.63 2.96
CA LEU A 40 -14.93 -4.00 3.20
C LEU A 40 -14.34 -4.12 4.60
N HIS A 41 -14.73 -5.17 5.31
CA HIS A 41 -14.35 -5.36 6.70
C HIS A 41 -13.75 -6.75 6.89
N TYR A 42 -12.42 -6.80 6.90
CA TYR A 42 -11.67 -8.00 7.23
C TYR A 42 -10.96 -7.78 8.55
N ASN A 43 -10.43 -8.85 9.15
CA ASN A 43 -9.68 -8.67 10.39
C ASN A 43 -8.42 -7.84 10.13
N GLY A 44 -7.83 -7.35 11.23
CA GLY A 44 -6.70 -6.42 11.11
C GLY A 44 -5.52 -7.01 10.38
N ALA A 45 -5.22 -8.29 10.59
CA ALA A 45 -4.08 -8.92 9.93
C ALA A 45 -4.30 -9.02 8.42
N MET A 46 -5.49 -9.42 8.00
CA MET A 46 -5.82 -9.49 6.58
C MET A 46 -5.73 -8.12 5.93
N THR A 47 -6.27 -7.11 6.59
CA THR A 47 -6.23 -5.74 6.07
C THR A 47 -4.79 -5.27 5.94
N TYR A 48 -3.96 -5.61 6.92
CA TYR A 48 -2.55 -5.23 6.89
C TYR A 48 -1.82 -5.84 5.68
N TRP A 49 -1.95 -7.15 5.51
CA TRP A 49 -1.26 -7.83 4.40
C TRP A 49 -1.79 -7.39 3.04
N TRP A 50 -3.10 -7.14 2.94
CA TRP A 50 -3.71 -6.61 1.73
C TRP A 50 -3.12 -5.23 1.40
N GLY A 51 -3.08 -4.35 2.38
CA GLY A 51 -2.52 -3.01 2.17
C GLY A 51 -1.04 -3.05 1.81
N CYS A 52 -0.27 -3.92 2.47
CA CYS A 52 1.15 -4.07 2.15
C CYS A 52 1.35 -4.55 0.72
N ALA A 53 0.59 -5.55 0.30
CA ALA A 53 0.69 -6.05 -1.07
C ALA A 53 0.39 -4.95 -2.07
N PHE A 54 -0.68 -4.19 -1.83
CA PHE A 54 -1.05 -3.10 -2.72
C PHE A 54 0.04 -2.04 -2.78
N LYS A 55 0.58 -1.68 -1.64
CA LYS A 55 1.63 -0.68 -1.56
C LYS A 55 2.86 -1.07 -2.39
N TYR A 56 3.30 -2.31 -2.28
CA TYR A 56 4.45 -2.78 -3.03
C TYR A 56 4.17 -2.85 -4.53
N LEU A 57 2.97 -3.25 -4.90
CA LEU A 57 2.57 -3.28 -6.31
C LEU A 57 2.48 -1.88 -6.90
N TRP A 58 2.13 -0.90 -6.07
CA TRP A 58 2.06 0.49 -6.52
C TRP A 58 3.43 1.05 -6.80
N ARG A 59 4.40 0.79 -5.91
CA ARG A 59 5.66 1.52 -5.95
C ARG A 59 6.83 0.80 -6.62
N TRP A 60 6.69 -0.48 -6.95
CA TRP A 60 7.83 -1.26 -7.42
C TRP A 60 8.56 -0.63 -8.63
N PRO A 61 7.89 0.05 -9.59
CA PRO A 61 8.62 0.64 -10.71
C PRO A 61 9.53 1.80 -10.31
N TYR A 62 9.25 2.39 -9.16
CA TYR A 62 9.96 3.59 -8.70
C TYR A 62 10.99 3.27 -7.63
N LYS A 63 10.84 2.17 -6.95
CA LYS A 63 11.71 1.84 -5.83
C LYS A 63 11.64 0.34 -5.57
N GLY A 64 12.80 -0.28 -5.32
CA GLY A 64 12.85 -1.67 -4.91
C GLY A 64 12.66 -2.68 -6.02
N VAL A 65 12.08 -2.30 -7.14
CA VAL A 65 11.90 -3.11 -8.35
C VAL A 65 11.60 -4.57 -8.01
N ARG A 66 12.54 -5.46 -8.23
CA ARG A 66 12.34 -6.89 -7.99
C ARG A 66 12.02 -7.21 -6.53
N GLU A 67 12.73 -6.56 -5.61
CA GLU A 67 12.51 -6.81 -4.19
C GLU A 67 11.10 -6.46 -3.76
N ASP A 68 10.57 -5.34 -4.26
CA ASP A 68 9.20 -4.95 -3.92
C ASP A 68 8.18 -5.94 -4.47
N LEU A 69 8.43 -6.48 -5.67
CA LEU A 69 7.54 -7.50 -6.22
C LEU A 69 7.58 -8.78 -5.40
N GLU A 70 8.76 -9.16 -4.93
CA GLU A 70 8.88 -10.33 -4.06
C GLU A 70 8.19 -10.10 -2.72
N LYS A 71 8.28 -8.88 -2.19
CA LYS A 71 7.56 -8.53 -0.98
C LYS A 71 6.04 -8.55 -1.18
N ALA A 72 5.58 -8.07 -2.33
CA ALA A 72 4.16 -8.14 -2.65
C ALA A 72 3.68 -9.58 -2.70
N LYS A 73 4.47 -10.45 -3.33
CA LYS A 73 4.14 -11.86 -3.41
C LYS A 73 4.03 -12.48 -2.02
N ALA A 74 4.98 -12.18 -1.14
CA ALA A 74 4.95 -12.69 0.22
C ALA A 74 3.71 -12.22 0.97
N CYS A 75 3.35 -10.96 0.81
CA CYS A 75 2.15 -10.42 1.46
C CYS A 75 0.89 -11.10 0.95
N ILE A 76 0.83 -11.40 -0.33
CA ILE A 76 -0.29 -12.15 -0.90
C ILE A 76 -0.35 -13.56 -0.34
N ASP A 77 0.79 -14.21 -0.20
CA ASP A 77 0.86 -15.55 0.41
C ASP A 77 0.33 -15.53 1.84
N TYR A 78 0.71 -14.52 2.63
CA TYR A 78 0.21 -14.38 4.00
C TYR A 78 -1.30 -14.18 4.00
N LEU A 79 -1.80 -13.36 3.09
CA LEU A 79 -3.24 -13.10 3.01
C LEU A 79 -4.00 -14.38 2.67
N LEU A 80 -3.46 -15.18 1.77
CA LEU A 80 -4.09 -16.43 1.37
C LEU A 80 -4.24 -17.41 2.52
N GLU A 81 -3.39 -17.32 3.55
CA GLU A 81 -3.48 -18.21 4.71
C GLU A 81 -4.78 -18.04 5.48
N TYR A 82 -5.45 -16.92 5.34
CA TYR A 82 -6.71 -16.64 6.05
C TYR A 82 -7.93 -17.06 5.26
N LEU A 83 -7.77 -17.51 4.03
CA LEU A 83 -8.90 -17.82 3.16
C LEU A 83 -9.02 -19.32 2.93
N PRO A 84 -10.22 -19.80 2.65
CA PRO A 84 -10.41 -21.23 2.36
C PRO A 84 -9.65 -21.62 1.09
N ARG A 85 -9.28 -22.89 1.02
CA ARG A 85 -8.61 -23.38 -0.18
C ARG A 85 -9.57 -23.34 -1.36
N GLY A 86 -8.97 -23.19 -2.52
CA GLY A 86 -9.77 -22.95 -3.71
C GLY A 86 -10.34 -24.18 -4.40
N GLU A 87 -10.25 -25.35 -3.78
CA GLU A 87 -10.78 -26.57 -4.39
C GLU A 87 -12.28 -26.51 -4.52
N ASP A 88 -12.88 -25.72 -3.70
CA ASP A 88 -14.30 -25.45 -3.76
C ASP A 88 -14.61 -24.48 -4.88
N SER A 89 -13.64 -24.00 -5.49
CA SER A 89 -13.78 -23.10 -6.62
C SER A 89 -13.44 -23.85 -7.89
#